data_5a79171dc8793f3c3643306eb19f8fa8
#
_entry.id   5a79171dc8793f3c3643306eb19f8fa8
#
_cell.length_a   1.000
_cell.length_b   1.000
_cell.length_c   1.000
_cell.angle_alpha   90.00
_cell.angle_beta   90.00
_cell.angle_gamma   90.00
#
_symmetry.space_group_name_H-M   'P 1'
#
loop_
_entity.id
_entity.type
_entity.pdbx_description
1 polymer ?
#
loop_
_entity_poly.entity_id
_entity_poly.type
_entity_poly.pdbx_seq_one_letter_code
_entity_poly.pdbx_strand_id
1 'polypeptide(L)'
;ARHEQVAGFSAQGMARTDGKPAVCMACSGPGATNLVTAIADARLDSIPLICITGQVPASMIGTDAFQEVDTYGISIPITKHNYLVRHIEELPQVMSDAFRIAQSGRPGPVWIDIPKDVQTAVFEIETQPAMAEKAAAPAFSEESIRDAAAMINAAKRPVLYLGGGVINAPARVRELAEKAQLPTT
;
A
#
# COMPACT_ATOMS: atom_id res chain seq x y z
N ALA A 1 5.08 4.39 -19.73
CA ALA A 1 4.20 3.25 -20.07
C ALA A 1 3.18 3.71 -21.12
N ARG A 2 2.74 2.81 -22.00
CA ARG A 2 1.68 3.12 -22.99
C ARG A 2 0.26 2.94 -22.41
N HIS A 3 0.15 2.24 -21.32
CA HIS A 3 -1.08 1.98 -20.60
C HIS A 3 -0.77 2.08 -19.10
N GLU A 4 -1.62 2.74 -18.33
CA GLU A 4 -1.38 3.05 -16.93
C GLU A 4 -1.28 1.80 -16.05
N GLN A 5 -1.99 0.74 -16.40
CA GLN A 5 -1.87 -0.55 -15.70
C GLN A 5 -0.43 -1.07 -15.68
N VAL A 6 0.32 -0.86 -16.78
CA VAL A 6 1.74 -1.24 -16.84
C VAL A 6 2.57 -0.42 -15.86
N ALA A 7 2.26 0.87 -15.69
CA ALA A 7 2.93 1.70 -14.68
C ALA A 7 2.65 1.18 -13.26
N GLY A 8 1.40 0.81 -12.97
CA GLY A 8 1.02 0.22 -11.69
C GLY A 8 1.78 -1.09 -11.39
N PHE A 9 1.80 -2.04 -12.33
CA PHE A 9 2.53 -3.29 -12.16
C PHE A 9 4.06 -3.11 -12.11
N SER A 10 4.61 -2.15 -12.86
CA SER A 10 6.04 -1.83 -12.77
C SER A 10 6.40 -1.30 -11.37
N ALA A 11 5.58 -0.41 -10.82
CA ALA A 11 5.77 0.09 -9.46
C ALA A 11 5.64 -1.04 -8.42
N GLN A 12 4.70 -1.97 -8.59
CA GLN A 12 4.64 -3.18 -7.76
C GLN A 12 5.93 -4.00 -7.82
N GLY A 13 6.47 -4.23 -9.02
CA GLY A 13 7.74 -4.95 -9.21
C GLY A 13 8.89 -4.29 -8.44
N MET A 14 8.98 -2.97 -8.50
CA MET A 14 9.96 -2.19 -7.72
C MET A 14 9.75 -2.39 -6.21
N ALA A 15 8.52 -2.21 -5.72
CA ALA A 15 8.22 -2.36 -4.30
C ALA A 15 8.50 -3.77 -3.77
N ARG A 16 8.25 -4.82 -4.59
CA ARG A 16 8.58 -6.22 -4.25
C ARG A 16 10.08 -6.45 -4.11
N THR A 17 10.86 -5.79 -4.98
CA THR A 17 12.33 -5.95 -5.00
C THR A 17 12.99 -5.19 -3.85
N ASP A 18 12.59 -3.95 -3.62
CA ASP A 18 13.25 -3.04 -2.68
C ASP A 18 12.66 -3.12 -1.26
N GLY A 19 11.47 -3.70 -1.11
CA GLY A 19 10.73 -3.72 0.15
C GLY A 19 10.28 -2.33 0.62
N LYS A 20 10.29 -1.34 -0.28
CA LYS A 20 9.92 0.06 -0.03
C LYS A 20 8.69 0.45 -0.85
N PRO A 21 7.93 1.47 -0.44
CA PRO A 21 6.85 1.98 -1.26
C PRO A 21 7.36 2.50 -2.61
N ALA A 22 6.73 2.05 -3.68
CA ALA A 22 6.94 2.62 -5.00
C ALA A 22 5.77 3.53 -5.38
N VAL A 23 6.00 4.43 -6.34
CA VAL A 23 5.01 5.42 -6.77
C VAL A 23 4.61 5.15 -8.21
N CYS A 24 3.32 5.19 -8.51
CA CYS A 24 2.79 5.30 -9.87
C CYS A 24 1.87 6.50 -9.98
N MET A 25 1.83 7.09 -11.17
CA MET A 25 1.02 8.27 -11.45
C MET A 25 0.21 8.08 -12.72
N ALA A 26 -1.00 8.64 -12.75
CA ALA A 26 -1.85 8.69 -13.92
C ALA A 26 -2.69 9.99 -13.95
N CYS A 27 -3.26 10.30 -15.13
CA CYS A 27 -4.21 11.38 -15.24
C CYS A 27 -5.58 11.00 -14.67
N SER A 28 -6.53 11.94 -14.70
CA SER A 28 -7.92 11.75 -14.27
C SER A 28 -8.69 10.78 -15.18
N GLY A 29 -9.88 10.41 -14.76
CA GLY A 29 -10.82 9.62 -15.54
C GLY A 29 -10.25 8.26 -15.97
N PRO A 30 -10.14 7.99 -17.29
CA PRO A 30 -9.67 6.71 -17.81
C PRO A 30 -8.24 6.35 -17.37
N GLY A 31 -7.36 7.34 -17.15
CA GLY A 31 -6.03 7.09 -16.62
C GLY A 31 -6.07 6.54 -15.20
N ALA A 32 -6.90 7.10 -14.34
CA ALA A 32 -7.11 6.61 -12.98
C ALA A 32 -7.75 5.21 -12.98
N THR A 33 -8.81 4.99 -13.75
CA THR A 33 -9.49 3.68 -13.80
C THR A 33 -8.60 2.57 -14.34
N ASN A 34 -7.67 2.87 -15.25
CA ASN A 34 -6.71 1.90 -15.76
C ASN A 34 -5.72 1.39 -14.70
N LEU A 35 -5.57 2.07 -13.56
CA LEU A 35 -4.74 1.60 -12.44
C LEU A 35 -5.44 0.62 -11.51
N VAL A 36 -6.77 0.55 -11.53
CA VAL A 36 -7.60 -0.21 -10.56
C VAL A 36 -7.13 -1.65 -10.40
N THR A 37 -6.89 -2.37 -11.50
CA THR A 37 -6.45 -3.77 -11.44
C THR A 37 -5.11 -3.91 -10.69
N ALA A 38 -4.13 -3.08 -11.04
CA ALA A 38 -2.81 -3.13 -10.40
C ALA A 38 -2.88 -2.75 -8.92
N ILE A 39 -3.72 -1.78 -8.55
CA ILE A 39 -3.89 -1.38 -7.15
C ILE A 39 -4.60 -2.47 -6.34
N ALA A 40 -5.65 -3.09 -6.91
CA ALA A 40 -6.36 -4.20 -6.26
C ALA A 40 -5.42 -5.41 -6.01
N ASP A 41 -4.58 -5.75 -6.99
CA ASP A 41 -3.55 -6.78 -6.87
C ASP A 41 -2.53 -6.44 -5.76
N ALA A 42 -2.02 -5.21 -5.75
CA ALA A 42 -1.12 -4.73 -4.70
C ALA A 42 -1.75 -4.83 -3.30
N ARG A 43 -3.07 -4.59 -3.18
CA ARG A 43 -3.80 -4.70 -1.92
C ARG A 43 -3.86 -6.14 -1.43
N LEU A 44 -4.13 -7.08 -2.32
CA LEU A 44 -4.21 -8.51 -2.00
C LEU A 44 -2.85 -9.07 -1.58
N ASP A 45 -1.80 -8.68 -2.28
CA ASP A 45 -0.43 -9.17 -2.07
C ASP A 45 0.35 -8.37 -1.01
N SER A 46 -0.29 -7.40 -0.36
CA SER A 46 0.35 -6.59 0.69
C SER A 46 1.56 -5.78 0.20
N ILE A 47 1.47 -5.24 -1.01
CA ILE A 47 2.53 -4.45 -1.63
C ILE A 47 2.35 -2.97 -1.28
N PRO A 48 3.33 -2.31 -0.65
CA PRO A 48 3.26 -0.89 -0.37
C PRO A 48 3.38 -0.09 -1.67
N LEU A 49 2.35 0.65 -2.01
CA LEU A 49 2.28 1.41 -3.25
C LEU A 49 1.63 2.76 -3.00
N ILE A 50 2.16 3.81 -3.61
CA ILE A 50 1.53 5.13 -3.64
C ILE A 50 1.03 5.37 -5.06
N CYS A 51 -0.28 5.50 -5.20
CA CYS A 51 -0.93 5.83 -6.46
C CYS A 51 -1.34 7.31 -6.42
N ILE A 52 -0.85 8.11 -7.34
CA ILE A 52 -1.21 9.53 -7.47
C ILE A 52 -1.97 9.71 -8.78
N THR A 53 -3.18 10.24 -8.69
CA THR A 53 -4.00 10.55 -9.87
C THR A 53 -4.40 12.00 -9.91
N GLY A 54 -4.58 12.50 -11.13
CA GLY A 54 -5.24 13.78 -11.32
C GLY A 54 -6.75 13.63 -11.18
N GLN A 55 -7.41 14.74 -10.88
CA GLN A 55 -8.85 14.88 -10.88
C GLN A 55 -9.25 16.18 -11.60
N VAL A 56 -10.48 16.28 -12.04
CA VAL A 56 -11.04 17.54 -12.54
C VAL A 56 -10.95 18.62 -11.47
N PRO A 57 -11.02 19.93 -11.81
CA PRO A 57 -11.06 20.99 -10.79
C PRO A 57 -12.10 20.69 -9.71
N ALA A 58 -11.82 21.07 -8.47
CA ALA A 58 -12.70 20.77 -7.32
C ALA A 58 -14.15 21.25 -7.52
N SER A 59 -14.35 22.36 -8.22
CA SER A 59 -15.67 22.90 -8.55
C SER A 59 -16.47 22.05 -9.56
N MET A 60 -15.81 21.14 -10.27
CA MET A 60 -16.42 20.28 -11.29
C MET A 60 -16.67 18.85 -10.79
N ILE A 61 -16.20 18.50 -9.61
CA ILE A 61 -16.42 17.17 -9.03
C ILE A 61 -17.93 16.99 -8.74
N GLY A 62 -18.48 15.88 -9.21
CA GLY A 62 -19.91 15.56 -9.10
C GLY A 62 -20.80 16.18 -10.19
N THR A 63 -20.21 16.67 -11.28
CA THR A 63 -20.96 17.30 -12.39
C THR A 63 -20.95 16.48 -13.68
N ASP A 64 -20.43 15.26 -13.66
CA ASP A 64 -20.19 14.43 -14.85
C ASP A 64 -19.30 15.13 -15.91
N ALA A 65 -18.31 15.86 -15.43
CA ALA A 65 -17.38 16.58 -16.29
C ALA A 65 -16.53 15.62 -17.13
N PHE A 66 -15.97 16.13 -18.23
CA PHE A 66 -15.09 15.34 -19.08
C PHE A 66 -13.91 14.75 -18.30
N GLN A 67 -13.73 13.43 -18.38
CA GLN A 67 -12.72 12.66 -17.62
C GLN A 67 -12.88 12.76 -16.08
N GLU A 68 -14.05 13.06 -15.58
CA GLU A 68 -14.37 12.88 -14.18
C GLU A 68 -14.70 11.41 -13.90
N VAL A 69 -14.22 10.91 -12.79
CA VAL A 69 -14.58 9.61 -12.21
C VAL A 69 -14.51 9.73 -10.69
N ASP A 70 -15.43 9.09 -9.98
CA ASP A 70 -15.35 8.96 -8.52
C ASP A 70 -14.22 8.00 -8.12
N THR A 71 -13.01 8.47 -8.28
CA THR A 71 -11.79 7.75 -7.93
C THR A 71 -11.73 7.44 -6.44
N TYR A 72 -12.26 8.33 -5.60
CA TYR A 72 -12.34 8.13 -4.16
C TYR A 72 -13.21 6.92 -3.83
N GLY A 73 -14.41 6.84 -4.38
CA GLY A 73 -15.34 5.71 -4.16
C GLY A 73 -14.80 4.39 -4.70
N ILE A 74 -14.23 4.39 -5.90
CA ILE A 74 -13.64 3.18 -6.51
C ILE A 74 -12.46 2.64 -5.68
N SER A 75 -11.64 3.52 -5.12
CA SER A 75 -10.42 3.13 -4.41
C SER A 75 -10.65 2.63 -2.99
N ILE A 76 -11.77 2.90 -2.35
CA ILE A 76 -12.09 2.45 -0.98
C ILE A 76 -11.84 0.94 -0.77
N PRO A 77 -12.41 0.03 -1.57
CA PRO A 77 -12.27 -1.41 -1.33
C PRO A 77 -10.89 -1.97 -1.70
N ILE A 78 -10.11 -1.27 -2.51
CA ILE A 78 -8.87 -1.78 -3.10
C ILE A 78 -7.60 -1.14 -2.53
N THR A 79 -7.74 -0.23 -1.56
CA THR A 79 -6.60 0.45 -0.94
C THR A 79 -6.58 0.26 0.58
N LYS A 80 -5.47 0.58 1.22
CA LYS A 80 -5.41 0.74 2.68
C LYS A 80 -6.03 2.06 3.12
N HIS A 81 -5.80 3.09 2.33
CA HIS A 81 -6.32 4.42 2.54
C HIS A 81 -6.34 5.18 1.23
N ASN A 82 -7.22 6.16 1.12
CA ASN A 82 -7.31 7.04 -0.02
C ASN A 82 -7.56 8.49 0.42
N TYR A 83 -7.10 9.41 -0.39
CA TYR A 83 -7.24 10.85 -0.19
C TYR A 83 -7.81 11.50 -1.44
N LEU A 84 -8.73 12.43 -1.26
CA LEU A 84 -9.04 13.48 -2.22
C LEU A 84 -8.52 14.80 -1.61
N VAL A 85 -7.43 15.31 -2.17
CA VAL A 85 -6.78 16.53 -1.67
C VAL A 85 -7.58 17.75 -2.10
N ARG A 86 -8.17 18.47 -1.17
CA ARG A 86 -9.03 19.62 -1.48
C ARG A 86 -8.30 20.95 -1.46
N HIS A 87 -7.23 21.06 -0.67
CA HIS A 87 -6.44 22.26 -0.51
C HIS A 87 -4.94 21.93 -0.61
N ILE A 88 -4.18 22.84 -1.25
CA ILE A 88 -2.74 22.61 -1.48
C ILE A 88 -1.96 22.46 -0.16
N GLU A 89 -2.41 23.11 0.90
CA GLU A 89 -1.81 23.08 2.24
C GLU A 89 -1.84 21.68 2.86
N GLU A 90 -2.78 20.83 2.46
CA GLU A 90 -2.90 19.45 2.93
C GLU A 90 -1.84 18.53 2.30
N LEU A 91 -1.39 18.85 1.08
CA LEU A 91 -0.60 17.95 0.26
C LEU A 91 0.70 17.45 0.93
N PRO A 92 1.51 18.29 1.59
CA PRO A 92 2.72 17.83 2.24
C PRO A 92 2.44 16.78 3.33
N GLN A 93 1.41 17.00 4.15
CA GLN A 93 1.02 16.05 5.19
C GLN A 93 0.42 14.78 4.62
N VAL A 94 -0.45 14.89 3.61
CA VAL A 94 -1.04 13.74 2.91
C VAL A 94 0.06 12.85 2.30
N MET A 95 1.07 13.45 1.69
CA MET A 95 2.20 12.69 1.14
C MET A 95 2.97 11.94 2.24
N SER A 96 3.30 12.61 3.34
CA SER A 96 3.98 11.96 4.48
C SER A 96 3.15 10.80 5.04
N ASP A 97 1.87 11.03 5.28
CA ASP A 97 0.95 10.01 5.81
C ASP A 97 0.77 8.84 4.85
N ALA A 98 0.69 9.08 3.55
CA ALA A 98 0.54 8.05 2.54
C ALA A 98 1.72 7.05 2.59
N PHE A 99 2.96 7.55 2.64
CA PHE A 99 4.14 6.69 2.79
C PHE A 99 4.15 5.93 4.11
N ARG A 100 3.79 6.56 5.20
CA ARG A 100 3.68 5.91 6.52
C ARG A 100 2.60 4.82 6.53
N ILE A 101 1.42 5.11 6.01
CA ILE A 101 0.28 4.19 5.97
C ILE A 101 0.61 2.99 5.07
N ALA A 102 1.18 3.22 3.88
CA ALA A 102 1.51 2.15 2.95
C ALA A 102 2.43 1.08 3.58
N GLN A 103 3.31 1.47 4.49
CA GLN A 103 4.30 0.60 5.13
C GLN A 103 3.86 0.07 6.50
N SER A 104 2.85 0.66 7.14
CA SER A 104 2.43 0.31 8.51
C SER A 104 1.68 -1.02 8.55
N GLY A 105 1.84 -1.79 9.63
CA GLY A 105 1.14 -3.05 9.82
C GLY A 105 1.24 -3.98 8.61
N ARG A 106 0.11 -4.46 8.08
CA ARG A 106 0.09 -5.14 6.78
C ARG A 106 0.29 -4.10 5.68
N PRO A 107 1.38 -4.13 4.91
CA PRO A 107 1.61 -3.18 3.82
C PRO A 107 0.49 -3.18 2.78
N GLY A 108 0.38 -2.11 2.01
CA GLY A 108 -0.63 -2.04 0.95
C GLY A 108 -0.70 -0.66 0.30
N PRO A 109 -1.48 -0.52 -0.76
CA PRO A 109 -1.56 0.70 -1.55
C PRO A 109 -2.31 1.81 -0.85
N VAL A 110 -1.86 3.04 -1.08
CA VAL A 110 -2.56 4.29 -0.74
C VAL A 110 -2.79 5.07 -2.03
N TRP A 111 -3.99 5.61 -2.19
CA TRP A 111 -4.37 6.39 -3.37
C TRP A 111 -4.55 7.85 -3.00
N ILE A 112 -3.95 8.75 -3.79
CA ILE A 112 -4.03 10.20 -3.61
C ILE A 112 -4.58 10.81 -4.90
N ASP A 113 -5.78 11.34 -4.84
CA ASP A 113 -6.44 11.99 -5.97
C ASP A 113 -6.32 13.52 -5.81
N ILE A 114 -5.74 14.19 -6.82
CA ILE A 114 -5.36 15.61 -6.71
C ILE A 114 -6.07 16.40 -7.80
N PRO A 115 -7.07 17.26 -7.46
CA PRO A 115 -7.74 18.13 -8.39
C PRO A 115 -6.79 19.08 -9.12
N LYS A 116 -7.14 19.44 -10.36
CA LYS A 116 -6.30 20.26 -11.25
C LYS A 116 -5.98 21.63 -10.64
N ASP A 117 -6.92 22.26 -9.98
CA ASP A 117 -6.75 23.55 -9.31
C ASP A 117 -5.75 23.44 -8.15
N VAL A 118 -5.77 22.36 -7.39
CA VAL A 118 -4.77 22.08 -6.35
C VAL A 118 -3.39 21.87 -6.98
N GLN A 119 -3.28 21.13 -8.11
CA GLN A 119 -1.99 20.90 -8.78
C GLN A 119 -1.34 22.17 -9.32
N THR A 120 -2.14 23.21 -9.63
CA THR A 120 -1.64 24.47 -10.19
C THR A 120 -1.54 25.57 -9.13
N ALA A 121 -1.99 25.32 -7.91
CA ALA A 121 -1.88 26.27 -6.81
C ALA A 121 -0.41 26.49 -6.39
N VAL A 122 -0.11 27.67 -5.90
CA VAL A 122 1.20 28.02 -5.33
C VAL A 122 1.04 28.11 -3.82
N PHE A 123 1.94 27.44 -3.11
CA PHE A 123 1.94 27.38 -1.65
C PHE A 123 3.36 27.53 -1.11
N GLU A 124 3.56 28.37 -0.13
CA GLU A 124 4.83 28.50 0.57
C GLU A 124 4.87 27.52 1.75
N ILE A 125 5.80 26.59 1.69
CA ILE A 125 5.97 25.58 2.76
C ILE A 125 6.86 26.19 3.85
N GLU A 126 6.29 26.53 4.98
CA GLU A 126 7.03 27.03 6.14
C GLU A 126 7.83 25.92 6.85
N THR A 127 7.25 24.72 6.92
CA THR A 127 7.88 23.56 7.56
C THR A 127 7.56 22.30 6.76
N GLN A 128 8.59 21.59 6.31
CA GLN A 128 8.38 20.29 5.69
C GLN A 128 7.95 19.27 6.76
N PRO A 129 6.91 18.46 6.50
CA PRO A 129 6.58 17.34 7.37
C PRO A 129 7.79 16.42 7.52
N ALA A 130 7.99 15.88 8.71
CA ALA A 130 9.03 14.88 8.91
C ALA A 130 8.78 13.69 7.97
N MET A 131 9.86 13.15 7.40
CA MET A 131 9.74 11.91 6.62
C MET A 131 9.13 10.80 7.50
N ALA A 132 8.16 10.13 6.95
CA ALA A 132 7.46 9.08 7.67
C ALA A 132 8.42 7.94 8.02
N GLU A 133 8.63 7.72 9.30
CA GLU A 133 9.37 6.56 9.79
C GLU A 133 8.53 5.28 9.61
N LYS A 134 9.21 4.18 9.35
CA LYS A 134 8.56 2.87 9.31
C LYS A 134 7.97 2.57 10.69
N ALA A 135 6.68 2.25 10.74
CA ALA A 135 6.05 1.87 11.98
C ALA A 135 6.78 0.67 12.62
N ALA A 136 6.93 0.72 13.94
CA ALA A 136 7.51 -0.39 14.68
C ALA A 136 6.73 -1.69 14.44
N ALA A 137 7.44 -2.81 14.41
CA ALA A 137 6.80 -4.12 14.34
C ALA A 137 5.87 -4.32 15.56
N PRO A 138 4.72 -4.99 15.39
CA PRO A 138 3.85 -5.29 16.53
C PRO A 138 4.61 -6.09 17.57
N ALA A 139 4.41 -5.74 18.86
CA ALA A 139 4.96 -6.51 19.97
C ALA A 139 4.28 -7.89 20.03
N PHE A 140 5.06 -8.90 20.35
CA PHE A 140 4.54 -10.24 20.67
C PHE A 140 4.80 -10.57 22.15
N SER A 141 3.97 -11.44 22.72
CA SER A 141 4.18 -11.89 24.07
C SER A 141 4.95 -13.22 24.10
N GLU A 142 5.84 -13.38 25.08
CA GLU A 142 6.52 -14.65 25.35
C GLU A 142 5.54 -15.81 25.59
N GLU A 143 4.40 -15.52 26.18
CA GLU A 143 3.31 -16.47 26.44
C GLU A 143 2.74 -17.00 25.12
N SER A 144 2.40 -16.11 24.18
CA SER A 144 1.90 -16.52 22.85
C SER A 144 2.89 -17.41 22.09
N ILE A 145 4.20 -17.17 22.25
CA ILE A 145 5.23 -18.01 21.63
C ILE A 145 5.27 -19.39 22.30
N ARG A 146 5.18 -19.47 23.63
CA ARG A 146 5.13 -20.76 24.35
C ARG A 146 3.90 -21.56 23.97
N ASP A 147 2.74 -20.91 23.87
CA ASP A 147 1.49 -21.56 23.45
C ASP A 147 1.60 -22.11 22.03
N ALA A 148 2.14 -21.33 21.10
CA ALA A 148 2.38 -21.79 19.72
C ALA A 148 3.32 -22.99 19.70
N ALA A 149 4.41 -22.96 20.45
CA ALA A 149 5.34 -24.08 20.56
C ALA A 149 4.69 -25.32 21.17
N ALA A 150 3.88 -25.16 22.20
CA ALA A 150 3.11 -26.25 22.81
C ALA A 150 2.13 -26.89 21.81
N MET A 151 1.42 -26.07 21.03
CA MET A 151 0.51 -26.55 19.99
C MET A 151 1.26 -27.37 18.90
N ILE A 152 2.41 -26.87 18.44
CA ILE A 152 3.25 -27.58 17.46
C ILE A 152 3.69 -28.93 18.01
N ASN A 153 4.18 -28.96 19.24
CA ASN A 153 4.69 -30.18 19.89
C ASN A 153 3.59 -31.21 20.16
N ALA A 154 2.37 -30.77 20.44
CA ALA A 154 1.23 -31.65 20.68
C ALA A 154 0.57 -32.16 19.39
N ALA A 155 0.85 -31.54 18.25
CA ALA A 155 0.20 -31.88 17.01
C ALA A 155 0.66 -33.24 16.46
N LYS A 156 -0.30 -34.09 16.04
CA LYS A 156 0.00 -35.41 15.45
C LYS A 156 0.38 -35.33 13.98
N ARG A 157 -0.10 -34.33 13.27
CA ARG A 157 0.13 -34.12 11.83
C ARG A 157 0.26 -32.63 11.51
N PRO A 158 1.31 -31.98 12.06
CA PRO A 158 1.53 -30.55 11.82
C PRO A 158 1.95 -30.29 10.37
N VAL A 159 1.52 -29.18 9.81
CA VAL A 159 1.95 -28.66 8.51
C VAL A 159 2.28 -27.16 8.69
N LEU A 160 3.39 -26.72 8.16
CA LEU A 160 3.78 -25.33 8.14
C LEU A 160 3.33 -24.69 6.81
N TYR A 161 2.28 -23.87 6.87
CA TYR A 161 1.77 -23.13 5.71
C TYR A 161 2.40 -21.74 5.69
N LEU A 162 3.20 -21.47 4.64
CA LEU A 162 4.03 -20.26 4.54
C LEU A 162 3.48 -19.30 3.50
N GLY A 163 3.40 -18.03 3.85
CA GLY A 163 2.97 -16.96 2.97
C GLY A 163 3.93 -15.77 2.99
N GLY A 164 3.54 -14.66 2.36
CA GLY A 164 4.35 -13.44 2.25
C GLY A 164 4.83 -12.84 3.59
N GLY A 165 4.16 -13.15 4.70
CA GLY A 165 4.54 -12.65 6.03
C GLY A 165 5.91 -13.11 6.53
N VAL A 166 6.49 -14.16 5.93
CA VAL A 166 7.81 -14.71 6.35
C VAL A 166 8.95 -14.37 5.41
N ILE A 167 8.72 -13.56 4.37
CA ILE A 167 9.73 -13.17 3.37
C ILE A 167 11.01 -12.62 4.00
N ASN A 168 10.89 -11.89 5.10
CA ASN A 168 12.03 -11.28 5.79
C ASN A 168 12.71 -12.21 6.81
N ALA A 169 12.27 -13.46 6.95
CA ALA A 169 12.80 -14.41 7.93
C ALA A 169 13.06 -15.82 7.36
N PRO A 170 13.54 -15.99 6.12
CA PRO A 170 13.59 -17.30 5.46
C PRO A 170 14.50 -18.30 6.20
N ALA A 171 15.61 -17.82 6.74
CA ALA A 171 16.54 -18.68 7.49
C ALA A 171 15.92 -19.23 8.79
N ARG A 172 15.17 -18.40 9.52
CA ARG A 172 14.47 -18.81 10.75
C ARG A 172 13.32 -19.78 10.49
N VAL A 173 12.60 -19.54 9.40
CA VAL A 173 11.53 -20.45 8.98
C VAL A 173 12.10 -21.83 8.60
N ARG A 174 13.19 -21.86 7.86
CA ARG A 174 13.89 -23.11 7.51
C ARG A 174 14.39 -23.84 8.77
N GLU A 175 15.05 -23.14 9.68
CA GLU A 175 15.50 -23.69 10.96
C GLU A 175 14.34 -24.33 11.74
N LEU A 176 13.19 -23.66 11.83
CA LEU A 176 11.98 -24.19 12.48
C LEU A 176 11.49 -25.46 11.78
N ALA A 177 11.36 -25.43 10.45
CA ALA A 177 10.86 -26.55 9.66
C ALA A 177 11.75 -27.79 9.83
N GLU A 178 13.07 -27.63 9.74
CA GLU A 178 14.05 -28.71 9.90
C GLU A 178 14.08 -29.24 11.32
N LYS A 179 14.12 -28.35 12.33
CA LYS A 179 14.23 -28.71 13.75
C LYS A 179 12.99 -29.45 14.26
N ALA A 180 11.81 -29.05 13.82
CA ALA A 180 10.53 -29.65 14.20
C ALA A 180 10.03 -30.69 13.17
N GLN A 181 10.80 -30.97 12.12
CA GLN A 181 10.46 -31.90 11.03
C GLN A 181 9.07 -31.63 10.41
N LEU A 182 8.78 -30.34 10.16
CA LEU A 182 7.49 -29.89 9.67
C LEU A 182 7.45 -29.95 8.13
N PRO A 183 6.48 -30.67 7.54
CA PRO A 183 6.16 -30.50 6.13
C PRO A 183 5.79 -29.03 5.87
N THR A 184 6.30 -28.46 4.79
CA THR A 184 6.07 -27.06 4.44
C THR A 184 5.40 -26.92 3.10
N THR A 185 4.52 -25.92 2.95
CA THR A 185 3.86 -25.57 1.69
C THR A 185 3.66 -24.05 1.60
#